data_90f47e875bbae5635a8b40c231f3d981
#
_entry.id   90f47e875bbae5635a8b40c231f3d981
#
_cell.length_a   1.000
_cell.length_b   1.000
_cell.length_c   1.000
_cell.angle_alpha   90.00
_cell.angle_beta   90.00
_cell.angle_gamma   90.00
#
_symmetry.space_group_name_H-M   'P 1'
#
loop_
_entity.id
_entity.type
_entity.pdbx_description
1 polymer ?
#
loop_
_entity_poly.entity_id
_entity_poly.type
_entity_poly.pdbx_seq_one_letter_code
_entity_poly.pdbx_strand_id
1 'polypeptide(L)'
;TKDQEYIFHLAGLKGGAASMGQKGLDLALGMMLMDYNVLEASRLNGVPHLLYTSSIGAYASSKFPLKESEAWTGWPMDIPGQAKRMAEMVISTYVRQCGLLGYGAVRLAACYGPGDRFEVEGSMVIPALLAWVKGGGSPIVVKGDGSQVRDFIYSRDAAEGIVLAMVKQPDALPINIGSGRGRSIRELAQVITDVTGMPHGFSGPGAGYPVRVLDTGLARAYLGFEARFSLEQGIRLTWEWLKIQT
;
A
#
# COMPACT_ATOMS: atom_id res chain seq x y z
N THR A 1 13.21 -13.12 14.95
CA THR A 1 12.05 -12.88 15.85
C THR A 1 12.35 -13.23 17.32
N LYS A 2 13.47 -13.93 17.59
CA LYS A 2 13.84 -14.30 18.98
C LYS A 2 14.06 -13.03 19.82
N ASP A 3 13.57 -13.03 21.07
CA ASP A 3 13.72 -11.94 22.05
C ASP A 3 13.17 -10.58 21.60
N GLN A 4 12.18 -10.58 20.69
CA GLN A 4 11.51 -9.37 20.25
C GLN A 4 10.16 -9.23 20.96
N GLU A 5 9.84 -8.01 21.38
CA GLU A 5 8.54 -7.66 21.95
C GLU A 5 7.54 -7.22 20.86
N TYR A 6 8.03 -6.49 19.85
CA TYR A 6 7.24 -5.97 18.74
C TYR A 6 7.83 -6.37 17.41
N ILE A 7 6.97 -6.84 16.48
CA ILE A 7 7.35 -7.09 15.09
C ILE A 7 6.43 -6.30 14.16
N PHE A 8 7.01 -5.39 13.38
CA PHE A 8 6.37 -4.75 12.25
C PHE A 8 6.76 -5.50 10.98
N HIS A 9 5.88 -6.35 10.49
CA HIS A 9 6.12 -7.08 9.25
C HIS A 9 5.74 -6.21 8.04
N LEU A 10 6.70 -5.39 7.61
CA LEU A 10 6.55 -4.45 6.48
C LEU A 10 7.10 -5.01 5.17
N ALA A 11 7.79 -6.15 5.22
CA ALA A 11 8.39 -6.76 4.04
C ALA A 11 7.29 -7.19 3.04
N GLY A 12 7.58 -7.04 1.76
CA GLY A 12 6.67 -7.44 0.71
C GLY A 12 7.36 -7.35 -0.66
N LEU A 13 7.09 -8.32 -1.51
CA LEU A 13 7.53 -8.25 -2.89
C LEU A 13 6.62 -7.27 -3.66
N LYS A 14 7.21 -6.26 -4.27
CA LYS A 14 6.50 -5.18 -4.97
C LYS A 14 6.82 -5.23 -6.46
N GLY A 15 5.82 -5.02 -7.28
CA GLY A 15 5.99 -4.94 -8.74
C GLY A 15 4.96 -4.01 -9.35
N GLY A 16 5.31 -3.32 -10.44
CA GLY A 16 4.37 -2.54 -11.23
C GLY A 16 3.41 -3.45 -12.02
N ALA A 17 2.35 -2.88 -12.59
CA ALA A 17 1.31 -3.61 -13.32
C ALA A 17 1.86 -4.51 -14.45
N ALA A 18 2.95 -4.11 -15.11
CA ALA A 18 3.58 -4.90 -16.17
C ALA A 18 4.29 -6.16 -15.65
N SER A 19 4.88 -6.11 -14.45
CA SER A 19 5.55 -7.27 -13.84
C SER A 19 4.56 -8.27 -13.23
N MET A 20 3.35 -7.81 -12.89
CA MET A 20 2.31 -8.65 -12.29
C MET A 20 1.73 -9.70 -13.25
N GLY A 21 1.71 -9.42 -14.56
CA GLY A 21 1.18 -10.34 -15.56
C GLY A 21 2.08 -11.56 -15.81
N GLN A 22 3.39 -11.38 -15.85
CA GLN A 22 4.35 -12.45 -16.19
C GLN A 22 4.95 -13.18 -14.97
N LYS A 23 5.06 -12.51 -13.83
CA LYS A 23 5.68 -13.04 -12.60
C LYS A 23 4.71 -13.07 -11.41
N GLY A 24 3.41 -12.93 -11.64
CA GLY A 24 2.42 -12.82 -10.57
C GLY A 24 2.43 -14.01 -9.62
N LEU A 25 2.58 -15.24 -10.16
CA LEU A 25 2.62 -16.45 -9.36
C LEU A 25 3.88 -16.53 -8.48
N ASP A 26 5.06 -16.25 -9.05
CA ASP A 26 6.32 -16.29 -8.30
C ASP A 26 6.35 -15.24 -7.20
N LEU A 27 5.83 -14.03 -7.49
CA LEU A 27 5.68 -12.97 -6.50
C LEU A 27 4.75 -13.38 -5.37
N ALA A 28 3.62 -13.99 -5.69
CA ALA A 28 2.66 -14.43 -4.68
C ALA A 28 3.19 -15.57 -3.82
N LEU A 29 3.80 -16.59 -4.42
CA LEU A 29 4.43 -17.70 -3.68
C LEU A 29 5.55 -17.18 -2.78
N GLY A 30 6.41 -16.30 -3.29
CA GLY A 30 7.46 -15.68 -2.49
C GLY A 30 6.91 -14.87 -1.31
N MET A 31 5.82 -14.11 -1.52
CA MET A 31 5.12 -13.39 -0.45
C MET A 31 4.52 -14.35 0.58
N MET A 32 3.78 -15.38 0.14
CA MET A 32 3.16 -16.36 1.04
C MET A 32 4.19 -17.07 1.92
N LEU A 33 5.32 -17.50 1.33
CA LEU A 33 6.40 -18.14 2.08
C LEU A 33 7.05 -17.20 3.08
N MET A 34 7.33 -15.97 2.67
CA MET A 34 7.90 -14.95 3.55
C MET A 34 6.95 -14.63 4.70
N ASP A 35 5.68 -14.35 4.40
CA ASP A 35 4.67 -14.01 5.39
C ASP A 35 4.47 -15.17 6.38
N TYR A 36 4.31 -16.40 5.89
CA TYR A 36 4.18 -17.59 6.73
C TYR A 36 5.39 -17.77 7.65
N ASN A 37 6.62 -17.67 7.12
CA ASN A 37 7.84 -17.85 7.91
C ASN A 37 7.97 -16.81 9.03
N VAL A 38 7.64 -15.53 8.75
CA VAL A 38 7.67 -14.47 9.78
C VAL A 38 6.59 -14.71 10.83
N LEU A 39 5.37 -15.00 10.42
CA LEU A 39 4.24 -15.24 11.31
C LEU A 39 4.48 -16.44 12.23
N GLU A 40 4.93 -17.57 11.66
CA GLU A 40 5.19 -18.80 12.42
C GLU A 40 6.42 -18.67 13.33
N ALA A 41 7.49 -18.06 12.85
CA ALA A 41 8.66 -17.78 13.70
C ALA A 41 8.31 -16.85 14.87
N SER A 42 7.41 -15.90 14.67
CA SER A 42 6.95 -15.01 15.75
C SER A 42 6.13 -15.78 16.79
N ARG A 43 5.22 -16.63 16.34
CA ARG A 43 4.43 -17.50 17.23
C ARG A 43 5.31 -18.45 18.04
N LEU A 44 6.25 -19.16 17.37
CA LEU A 44 7.14 -20.15 18.01
C LEU A 44 8.11 -19.50 19.03
N ASN A 45 8.50 -18.26 18.81
CA ASN A 45 9.35 -17.51 19.74
C ASN A 45 8.56 -16.70 20.79
N GLY A 46 7.24 -16.87 20.85
CA GLY A 46 6.40 -16.22 21.84
C GLY A 46 6.35 -14.69 21.73
N VAL A 47 6.52 -14.12 20.53
CA VAL A 47 6.45 -12.67 20.32
C VAL A 47 5.05 -12.19 20.67
N PRO A 48 4.88 -11.25 21.61
CA PRO A 48 3.55 -10.83 22.06
C PRO A 48 2.82 -9.93 21.08
N HIS A 49 3.54 -9.12 20.27
CA HIS A 49 2.94 -8.14 19.38
C HIS A 49 3.48 -8.24 17.95
N LEU A 50 2.58 -8.40 16.98
CA LEU A 50 2.92 -8.40 15.56
C LEU A 50 1.89 -7.62 14.75
N LEU A 51 2.37 -6.68 13.94
CA LEU A 51 1.55 -5.98 12.96
C LEU A 51 2.02 -6.27 11.54
N TYR A 52 1.08 -6.78 10.74
CA TYR A 52 1.29 -7.09 9.33
C TYR A 52 0.77 -5.97 8.42
N THR A 53 1.56 -5.58 7.44
CA THR A 53 1.10 -4.67 6.41
C THR A 53 0.49 -5.43 5.23
N SER A 54 -0.83 -5.48 5.22
CA SER A 54 -1.64 -5.89 4.08
C SER A 54 -1.79 -4.72 3.09
N SER A 55 -2.72 -4.81 2.17
CA SER A 55 -2.84 -3.87 1.06
C SER A 55 -4.29 -3.67 0.64
N ILE A 56 -4.59 -2.52 0.05
CA ILE A 56 -5.81 -2.30 -0.75
C ILE A 56 -6.00 -3.38 -1.84
N GLY A 57 -4.92 -4.06 -2.24
CA GLY A 57 -4.96 -5.24 -3.13
C GLY A 57 -5.73 -6.42 -2.58
N ALA A 58 -5.89 -6.54 -1.26
CA ALA A 58 -6.67 -7.60 -0.63
C ALA A 58 -8.18 -7.52 -0.91
N TYR A 59 -8.68 -6.38 -1.40
CA TYR A 59 -10.08 -6.23 -1.77
C TYR A 59 -10.38 -6.81 -3.15
N ALA A 60 -11.59 -7.35 -3.32
CA ALA A 60 -12.19 -7.55 -4.63
C ALA A 60 -12.54 -6.20 -5.27
N SER A 61 -12.82 -6.18 -6.57
CA SER A 61 -13.45 -5.01 -7.20
C SER A 61 -14.87 -4.86 -6.67
N SER A 62 -15.15 -3.80 -5.96
CA SER A 62 -16.44 -3.58 -5.31
C SER A 62 -16.82 -2.11 -5.29
N LYS A 63 -17.89 -1.79 -4.58
CA LYS A 63 -18.38 -0.42 -4.38
C LYS A 63 -17.37 0.42 -3.62
N PHE A 64 -17.36 1.73 -3.81
CA PHE A 64 -16.47 2.67 -3.17
C PHE A 64 -17.21 3.55 -2.18
N PRO A 65 -16.53 4.00 -1.10
CA PRO A 65 -15.20 3.60 -0.64
C PRO A 65 -15.16 2.16 -0.10
N LEU A 66 -13.98 1.50 -0.14
CA LEU A 66 -13.78 0.11 0.27
C LEU A 66 -13.78 -0.02 1.80
N LYS A 67 -14.79 -0.66 2.35
CA LYS A 67 -14.93 -0.90 3.79
C LYS A 67 -14.30 -2.22 4.20
N GLU A 68 -13.78 -2.30 5.41
CA GLU A 68 -13.11 -3.51 5.94
C GLU A 68 -14.02 -4.74 5.89
N SER A 69 -15.32 -4.56 6.15
CA SER A 69 -16.33 -5.63 6.08
C SER A 69 -16.55 -6.21 4.69
N GLU A 70 -16.18 -5.48 3.64
CA GLU A 70 -16.39 -5.89 2.25
C GLU A 70 -15.22 -6.67 1.67
N ALA A 71 -14.12 -6.82 2.40
CA ALA A 71 -12.94 -7.51 1.89
C ALA A 71 -13.22 -8.97 1.50
N TRP A 72 -14.20 -9.61 2.15
CA TRP A 72 -14.53 -11.03 1.93
C TRP A 72 -15.71 -11.25 0.97
N THR A 73 -16.21 -10.22 0.32
CA THR A 73 -17.36 -10.32 -0.61
C THR A 73 -17.00 -10.86 -1.99
N GLY A 74 -15.70 -11.09 -2.27
CA GLY A 74 -15.22 -11.63 -3.54
C GLY A 74 -13.73 -11.91 -3.52
N TRP A 75 -13.18 -12.38 -4.65
CA TRP A 75 -11.76 -12.65 -4.80
C TRP A 75 -10.99 -11.38 -5.15
N PRO A 76 -9.79 -11.15 -4.56
CA PRO A 76 -8.87 -10.13 -5.06
C PRO A 76 -8.57 -10.39 -6.54
N MET A 77 -8.52 -9.34 -7.34
CA MET A 77 -8.32 -9.49 -8.78
C MET A 77 -6.89 -9.83 -9.17
N ASP A 78 -5.93 -9.55 -8.29
CA ASP A 78 -4.53 -9.89 -8.52
C ASP A 78 -4.02 -10.91 -7.49
N ILE A 79 -3.06 -11.72 -7.92
CA ILE A 79 -2.49 -12.79 -7.10
C ILE A 79 -1.76 -12.25 -5.85
N PRO A 80 -0.99 -11.15 -5.91
CA PRO A 80 -0.43 -10.54 -4.71
C PRO A 80 -1.48 -10.12 -3.67
N GLY A 81 -2.63 -9.61 -4.11
CA GLY A 81 -3.76 -9.33 -3.20
C GLY A 81 -4.33 -10.57 -2.53
N GLN A 82 -4.35 -11.70 -3.23
CA GLN A 82 -4.71 -13.00 -2.65
C GLN A 82 -3.71 -13.43 -1.57
N ALA A 83 -2.40 -13.31 -1.83
CA ALA A 83 -1.36 -13.61 -0.85
C ALA A 83 -1.53 -12.75 0.42
N LYS A 84 -1.77 -11.46 0.27
CA LYS A 84 -2.03 -10.55 1.40
C LYS A 84 -3.24 -10.97 2.23
N ARG A 85 -4.35 -11.35 1.58
CA ARG A 85 -5.54 -11.84 2.27
C ARG A 85 -5.30 -13.18 2.99
N MET A 86 -4.49 -14.07 2.42
CA MET A 86 -4.12 -15.33 3.09
C MET A 86 -3.34 -15.08 4.39
N ALA A 87 -2.41 -14.14 4.42
CA ALA A 87 -1.71 -13.77 5.65
C ALA A 87 -2.67 -13.20 6.72
N GLU A 88 -3.66 -12.37 6.33
CA GLU A 88 -4.72 -11.91 7.24
C GLU A 88 -5.52 -13.08 7.85
N MET A 89 -5.82 -14.12 7.06
CA MET A 89 -6.49 -15.32 7.56
C MET A 89 -5.64 -16.07 8.59
N VAL A 90 -4.33 -16.22 8.34
CA VAL A 90 -3.40 -16.87 9.29
C VAL A 90 -3.35 -16.09 10.59
N ILE A 91 -3.22 -14.76 10.55
CA ILE A 91 -3.24 -13.90 11.73
C ILE A 91 -4.55 -14.08 12.51
N SER A 92 -5.69 -14.02 11.83
CA SER A 92 -7.00 -14.25 12.45
C SER A 92 -7.10 -15.62 13.14
N THR A 93 -6.50 -16.66 12.53
CA THR A 93 -6.45 -18.00 13.11
C THR A 93 -5.57 -18.03 14.35
N TYR A 94 -4.40 -17.39 14.33
CA TYR A 94 -3.51 -17.31 15.49
C TYR A 94 -4.16 -16.58 16.68
N VAL A 95 -4.87 -15.48 16.42
CA VAL A 95 -5.62 -14.76 17.47
C VAL A 95 -6.70 -15.65 18.08
N ARG A 96 -7.52 -16.30 17.22
CA ARG A 96 -8.68 -17.07 17.71
C ARG A 96 -8.32 -18.40 18.34
N GLN A 97 -7.32 -19.12 17.80
CA GLN A 97 -7.00 -20.47 18.25
C GLN A 97 -5.80 -20.53 19.17
N CYS A 98 -4.85 -19.60 19.07
CA CYS A 98 -3.65 -19.56 19.90
C CYS A 98 -3.68 -18.45 20.97
N GLY A 99 -4.72 -17.62 21.00
CA GLY A 99 -4.82 -16.53 21.97
C GLY A 99 -3.83 -15.38 21.78
N LEU A 100 -3.25 -15.22 20.57
CA LEU A 100 -2.25 -14.19 20.26
C LEU A 100 -2.93 -12.84 20.01
N LEU A 101 -3.55 -12.26 21.02
CA LEU A 101 -4.36 -11.04 20.94
C LEU A 101 -3.59 -9.80 20.48
N GLY A 102 -2.25 -9.79 20.58
CA GLY A 102 -1.41 -8.70 20.08
C GLY A 102 -1.06 -8.78 18.59
N TYR A 103 -1.67 -9.71 17.83
CA TYR A 103 -1.44 -9.84 16.39
C TYR A 103 -2.52 -9.15 15.60
N GLY A 104 -2.12 -8.29 14.65
CA GLY A 104 -3.03 -7.53 13.83
C GLY A 104 -2.53 -7.28 12.41
N ALA A 105 -3.37 -6.64 11.61
CA ALA A 105 -3.03 -6.25 10.24
C ALA A 105 -3.60 -4.87 9.89
N VAL A 106 -2.92 -4.16 8.98
CA VAL A 106 -3.44 -2.95 8.35
C VAL A 106 -3.47 -3.10 6.84
N ARG A 107 -4.50 -2.59 6.17
CA ARG A 107 -4.58 -2.52 4.71
C ARG A 107 -4.17 -1.13 4.26
N LEU A 108 -2.99 -1.04 3.65
CA LEU A 108 -2.46 0.23 3.17
C LEU A 108 -3.05 0.61 1.81
N ALA A 109 -3.34 1.89 1.65
CA ALA A 109 -3.55 2.54 0.36
C ALA A 109 -2.22 2.56 -0.45
N ALA A 110 -2.21 3.24 -1.60
CA ALA A 110 -1.00 3.40 -2.42
C ALA A 110 0.00 4.30 -1.69
N CYS A 111 0.87 3.69 -0.89
CA CYS A 111 1.91 4.39 -0.14
C CYS A 111 3.05 4.82 -1.06
N TYR A 112 3.52 6.07 -0.88
CA TYR A 112 4.63 6.67 -1.60
C TYR A 112 5.42 7.61 -0.69
N GLY A 113 6.69 7.87 -1.04
CA GLY A 113 7.53 8.81 -0.29
C GLY A 113 9.01 8.59 -0.49
N PRO A 114 9.87 9.30 0.28
CA PRO A 114 11.30 9.06 0.33
C PRO A 114 11.64 7.59 0.59
N GLY A 115 12.66 7.08 -0.10
CA GLY A 115 13.09 5.69 0.02
C GLY A 115 12.26 4.68 -0.77
N ASP A 116 11.25 5.09 -1.55
CA ASP A 116 10.56 4.20 -2.48
C ASP A 116 11.52 3.75 -3.61
N ARG A 117 11.12 2.75 -4.37
CA ARG A 117 11.88 2.28 -5.53
C ARG A 117 11.65 3.24 -6.70
N PHE A 118 12.65 4.08 -6.99
CA PHE A 118 12.60 5.06 -8.08
C PHE A 118 13.23 4.50 -9.37
N GLU A 119 12.47 3.65 -10.04
CA GLU A 119 12.82 3.09 -11.34
C GLU A 119 11.69 3.36 -12.32
N VAL A 120 12.02 3.68 -13.57
CA VAL A 120 11.02 3.97 -14.61
C VAL A 120 10.17 2.73 -14.91
N GLU A 121 10.80 1.56 -14.92
CA GLU A 121 10.12 0.29 -15.15
C GLU A 121 9.99 -0.52 -13.83
N GLY A 122 8.84 -1.14 -13.64
CA GLY A 122 8.59 -2.03 -12.49
C GLY A 122 8.21 -1.33 -11.19
N SER A 123 8.29 0.00 -11.13
CA SER A 123 7.86 0.77 -9.96
C SER A 123 6.37 1.15 -10.01
N MET A 124 5.83 1.60 -8.87
CA MET A 124 4.49 2.20 -8.81
C MET A 124 4.49 3.56 -9.52
N VAL A 125 3.29 4.07 -9.83
CA VAL A 125 3.12 5.25 -10.71
C VAL A 125 3.90 6.49 -10.23
N ILE A 126 3.81 6.84 -8.95
CA ILE A 126 4.48 8.04 -8.42
C ILE A 126 6.02 7.93 -8.53
N PRO A 127 6.67 6.90 -7.97
CA PRO A 127 8.12 6.80 -8.07
C PRO A 127 8.62 6.63 -9.51
N ALA A 128 7.87 5.95 -10.39
CA ALA A 128 8.24 5.81 -11.79
C ALA A 128 8.23 7.15 -12.53
N LEU A 129 7.20 7.98 -12.35
CA LEU A 129 7.11 9.30 -12.98
C LEU A 129 8.19 10.26 -12.46
N LEU A 130 8.45 10.25 -11.14
CA LEU A 130 9.51 11.08 -10.56
C LEU A 130 10.91 10.63 -11.00
N ALA A 131 11.14 9.31 -11.12
CA ALA A 131 12.39 8.77 -11.67
C ALA A 131 12.61 9.19 -13.12
N TRP A 132 11.55 9.16 -13.94
CA TRP A 132 11.59 9.63 -15.32
C TRP A 132 12.04 11.10 -15.41
N VAL A 133 11.42 11.97 -14.60
CA VAL A 133 11.79 13.39 -14.55
C VAL A 133 13.22 13.59 -14.07
N LYS A 134 13.65 12.88 -13.01
CA LYS A 134 15.03 12.94 -12.50
C LYS A 134 16.06 12.56 -13.57
N GLY A 135 15.74 11.56 -14.40
CA GLY A 135 16.58 11.12 -15.51
C GLY A 135 16.59 12.06 -16.74
N GLY A 136 15.94 13.22 -16.64
CA GLY A 136 15.85 14.20 -17.75
C GLY A 136 14.78 13.86 -18.79
N GLY A 137 13.89 12.90 -18.51
CA GLY A 137 12.80 12.53 -19.41
C GLY A 137 11.75 13.63 -19.54
N SER A 138 11.36 13.97 -20.77
CA SER A 138 10.35 14.97 -21.09
C SER A 138 9.64 14.65 -22.42
N PRO A 139 8.32 14.78 -22.52
CA PRO A 139 7.34 14.97 -21.43
C PRO A 139 7.16 13.73 -20.56
N ILE A 140 6.43 13.86 -19.43
CA ILE A 140 5.90 12.73 -18.67
C ILE A 140 4.80 12.08 -19.50
N VAL A 141 4.97 10.81 -19.89
CA VAL A 141 3.92 10.06 -20.61
C VAL A 141 3.26 9.07 -19.68
N VAL A 142 2.03 9.36 -19.28
CA VAL A 142 1.22 8.47 -18.45
C VAL A 142 0.51 7.46 -19.34
N LYS A 143 0.68 6.16 -19.06
CA LYS A 143 -0.03 5.09 -19.76
C LYS A 143 -1.52 5.12 -19.38
N GLY A 144 -2.39 5.10 -20.40
CA GLY A 144 -3.85 5.21 -20.22
C GLY A 144 -4.34 6.65 -20.39
N ASP A 145 -5.62 6.87 -20.06
CA ASP A 145 -6.31 8.16 -20.18
C ASP A 145 -6.29 9.02 -18.90
N GLY A 146 -5.70 8.48 -17.84
CA GLY A 146 -5.62 9.14 -16.53
C GLY A 146 -6.91 9.16 -15.71
N SER A 147 -7.96 8.47 -16.14
CA SER A 147 -9.27 8.43 -15.46
C SER A 147 -9.30 7.61 -14.18
N GLN A 148 -8.36 6.67 -14.01
CA GLN A 148 -8.34 5.82 -12.81
C GLN A 148 -8.13 6.65 -11.54
N VAL A 149 -8.92 6.33 -10.51
CA VAL A 149 -8.85 7.00 -9.20
C VAL A 149 -8.15 6.09 -8.19
N ARG A 150 -7.22 6.67 -7.44
CA ARG A 150 -6.44 5.98 -6.40
C ARG A 150 -6.44 6.77 -5.11
N ASP A 151 -6.34 6.05 -4.00
CA ASP A 151 -6.03 6.61 -2.69
C ASP A 151 -4.51 6.56 -2.50
N PHE A 152 -3.89 7.74 -2.45
CA PHE A 152 -2.47 7.89 -2.22
C PHE A 152 -2.21 8.35 -0.78
N ILE A 153 -1.33 7.64 -0.08
CA ILE A 153 -0.92 8.00 1.29
C ILE A 153 0.58 8.27 1.34
N TYR A 154 0.95 9.40 1.93
CA TYR A 154 2.36 9.74 2.13
C TYR A 154 2.98 8.84 3.20
N SER A 155 4.24 8.44 3.03
CA SER A 155 4.90 7.42 3.86
C SER A 155 4.93 7.77 5.36
N ARG A 156 4.99 9.06 5.73
CA ARG A 156 4.93 9.48 7.14
C ARG A 156 3.55 9.23 7.76
N ASP A 157 2.47 9.54 7.03
CA ASP A 157 1.12 9.20 7.49
C ASP A 157 0.93 7.69 7.60
N ALA A 158 1.42 6.95 6.60
CA ALA A 158 1.36 5.49 6.63
C ALA A 158 2.10 4.91 7.86
N ALA A 159 3.29 5.42 8.15
CA ALA A 159 4.07 5.00 9.32
C ALA A 159 3.34 5.34 10.65
N GLU A 160 2.75 6.53 10.76
CA GLU A 160 1.96 6.90 11.94
C GLU A 160 0.76 5.96 12.12
N GLY A 161 0.01 5.68 11.05
CA GLY A 161 -1.12 4.76 11.09
C GLY A 161 -0.71 3.34 11.49
N ILE A 162 0.43 2.85 11.00
CA ILE A 162 1.01 1.56 11.36
C ILE A 162 1.37 1.51 12.86
N VAL A 163 2.04 2.54 13.37
CA VAL A 163 2.41 2.60 14.80
C VAL A 163 1.17 2.68 15.70
N LEU A 164 0.19 3.51 15.33
CA LEU A 164 -1.06 3.59 16.08
C LEU A 164 -1.82 2.26 16.08
N ALA A 165 -1.84 1.54 14.96
CA ALA A 165 -2.45 0.22 14.89
C ALA A 165 -1.73 -0.79 15.80
N MET A 166 -0.40 -0.82 15.83
CA MET A 166 0.36 -1.68 16.74
C MET A 166 -0.02 -1.46 18.20
N VAL A 167 -0.23 -0.20 18.58
CA VAL A 167 -0.48 0.16 19.99
C VAL A 167 -1.94 0.02 20.40
N LYS A 168 -2.86 0.28 19.48
CA LYS A 168 -4.29 0.46 19.81
C LYS A 168 -5.24 -0.56 19.18
N GLN A 169 -4.76 -1.37 18.21
CA GLN A 169 -5.65 -2.24 17.45
C GLN A 169 -6.21 -3.34 18.35
N PRO A 170 -7.52 -3.35 18.62
CA PRO A 170 -8.18 -4.46 19.25
C PRO A 170 -8.44 -5.54 18.20
N ASP A 171 -8.09 -6.77 18.49
CA ASP A 171 -8.38 -7.93 17.66
C ASP A 171 -7.66 -8.02 16.30
N ALA A 172 -7.81 -9.18 15.65
CA ALA A 172 -7.23 -9.49 14.34
C ALA A 172 -7.94 -8.83 13.15
N LEU A 173 -8.81 -7.83 13.36
CA LEU A 173 -9.52 -7.16 12.27
C LEU A 173 -8.56 -6.23 11.52
N PRO A 174 -8.30 -6.46 10.22
CA PRO A 174 -7.50 -5.53 9.45
C PRO A 174 -8.17 -4.15 9.38
N ILE A 175 -7.39 -3.09 9.68
CA ILE A 175 -7.85 -1.70 9.60
C ILE A 175 -7.28 -1.02 8.36
N ASN A 176 -8.12 -0.28 7.66
CA ASN A 176 -7.71 0.51 6.49
C ASN A 176 -6.86 1.72 6.90
N ILE A 177 -5.65 1.84 6.35
CA ILE A 177 -4.79 3.01 6.49
C ILE A 177 -4.58 3.65 5.12
N GLY A 178 -5.24 4.76 4.90
CA GLY A 178 -5.25 5.51 3.65
C GLY A 178 -5.50 6.99 3.90
N SER A 179 -5.49 7.79 2.84
CA SER A 179 -5.93 9.18 2.92
C SER A 179 -7.46 9.29 2.93
N GLY A 180 -8.15 8.26 2.46
CA GLY A 180 -9.60 8.29 2.24
C GLY A 180 -10.02 9.25 1.11
N ARG A 181 -9.06 9.81 0.38
CA ARG A 181 -9.27 10.82 -0.67
C ARG A 181 -8.88 10.23 -2.03
N GLY A 182 -9.87 10.01 -2.88
CA GLY A 182 -9.63 9.56 -4.25
C GLY A 182 -9.03 10.68 -5.09
N ARG A 183 -7.94 10.37 -5.80
CA ARG A 183 -7.29 11.26 -6.77
C ARG A 183 -7.12 10.52 -8.08
N SER A 184 -7.54 11.11 -9.18
CA SER A 184 -7.32 10.55 -10.51
C SER A 184 -5.83 10.57 -10.87
N ILE A 185 -5.42 9.66 -11.74
CA ILE A 185 -4.06 9.68 -12.29
C ILE A 185 -3.81 10.97 -13.09
N ARG A 186 -4.87 11.58 -13.64
CA ARG A 186 -4.80 12.89 -14.29
C ARG A 186 -4.43 14.00 -13.30
N GLU A 187 -5.10 14.05 -12.14
CA GLU A 187 -4.76 15.00 -11.08
C GLU A 187 -3.35 14.76 -10.54
N LEU A 188 -2.94 13.50 -10.37
CA LEU A 188 -1.58 13.15 -9.97
C LEU A 188 -0.54 13.70 -10.98
N ALA A 189 -0.76 13.49 -12.29
CA ALA A 189 0.14 13.97 -13.32
C ALA A 189 0.26 15.51 -13.31
N GLN A 190 -0.86 16.21 -13.10
CA GLN A 190 -0.88 17.65 -12.94
C GLN A 190 -0.06 18.09 -11.71
N VAL A 191 -0.26 17.45 -10.56
CA VAL A 191 0.52 17.75 -9.34
C VAL A 191 2.03 17.55 -9.56
N ILE A 192 2.42 16.48 -10.27
CA ILE A 192 3.84 16.25 -10.59
C ILE A 192 4.35 17.35 -11.54
N THR A 193 3.55 17.76 -12.53
CA THR A 193 3.89 18.90 -13.41
C THR A 193 4.09 20.19 -12.61
N ASP A 194 3.17 20.51 -11.70
CA ASP A 194 3.24 21.72 -10.88
C ASP A 194 4.46 21.76 -9.94
N VAL A 195 4.90 20.58 -9.48
CA VAL A 195 6.06 20.44 -8.58
C VAL A 195 7.39 20.43 -9.35
N THR A 196 7.43 19.79 -10.52
CA THR A 196 8.68 19.56 -11.25
C THR A 196 8.90 20.51 -12.43
N GLY A 197 7.87 21.19 -12.89
CA GLY A 197 7.85 22.00 -14.12
C GLY A 197 7.79 21.16 -15.41
N MET A 198 7.70 19.82 -15.30
CA MET A 198 7.74 18.92 -16.46
C MET A 198 6.34 18.72 -17.03
N PRO A 199 6.09 19.01 -18.32
CA PRO A 199 4.77 18.80 -18.91
C PRO A 199 4.42 17.31 -18.97
N HIS A 200 3.11 17.00 -18.97
CA HIS A 200 2.61 15.64 -19.04
C HIS A 200 1.62 15.42 -20.20
N GLY A 201 1.48 14.17 -20.60
CA GLY A 201 0.49 13.69 -21.57
C GLY A 201 0.03 12.28 -21.25
N PHE A 202 -0.96 11.82 -21.97
CA PHE A 202 -1.59 10.50 -21.77
C PHE A 202 -1.50 9.69 -23.07
N SER A 203 -1.36 8.35 -22.93
CA SER A 203 -1.26 7.44 -24.07
C SER A 203 -2.15 6.21 -23.90
N GLY A 204 -3.13 6.09 -24.79
CA GLY A 204 -4.04 4.95 -24.84
C GLY A 204 -5.27 5.06 -23.91
N PRO A 205 -6.14 4.05 -23.94
CA PRO A 205 -7.33 3.98 -23.09
C PRO A 205 -6.96 3.65 -21.63
N GLY A 206 -7.84 4.00 -20.71
CA GLY A 206 -7.74 3.59 -19.30
C GLY A 206 -7.76 2.05 -19.16
N ALA A 207 -6.93 1.52 -18.29
CA ALA A 207 -6.85 0.08 -18.02
C ALA A 207 -6.79 -0.21 -16.52
N GLY A 208 -7.26 -1.39 -16.13
CA GLY A 208 -7.28 -1.83 -14.74
C GLY A 208 -8.50 -1.33 -13.96
N TYR A 209 -8.38 -1.29 -12.64
CA TYR A 209 -9.49 -0.89 -11.76
C TYR A 209 -9.84 0.58 -11.92
N PRO A 210 -11.10 0.95 -12.14
CA PRO A 210 -11.49 2.35 -12.34
C PRO A 210 -11.26 3.19 -11.08
N VAL A 211 -11.66 2.68 -9.91
CA VAL A 211 -11.52 3.39 -8.62
C VAL A 211 -10.97 2.44 -7.55
N ARG A 212 -10.08 2.94 -6.70
CA ARG A 212 -9.60 2.27 -5.48
C ARG A 212 -9.37 3.31 -4.39
N VAL A 213 -10.30 3.43 -3.46
CA VAL A 213 -10.25 4.36 -2.32
C VAL A 213 -10.73 3.62 -1.08
N LEU A 214 -9.99 3.74 0.02
CA LEU A 214 -10.31 3.11 1.29
C LEU A 214 -11.32 3.95 2.09
N ASP A 215 -12.24 3.29 2.77
CA ASP A 215 -12.96 3.90 3.88
C ASP A 215 -12.03 3.91 5.09
N THR A 216 -11.79 5.06 5.67
CA THR A 216 -10.91 5.25 6.82
C THR A 216 -11.68 5.48 8.13
N GLY A 217 -12.97 5.18 8.15
CA GLY A 217 -13.84 5.38 9.31
C GLY A 217 -13.39 4.62 10.54
N LEU A 218 -12.98 3.35 10.40
CA LEU A 218 -12.46 2.57 11.52
C LEU A 218 -11.10 3.09 12.02
N ALA A 219 -10.20 3.49 11.14
CA ALA A 219 -8.92 4.09 11.55
C ALA A 219 -9.13 5.35 12.39
N ARG A 220 -10.09 6.21 11.99
CA ARG A 220 -10.45 7.38 12.79
C ARG A 220 -11.06 7.01 14.12
N ALA A 221 -12.01 6.08 14.14
CA ALA A 221 -12.76 5.72 15.35
C ALA A 221 -11.89 4.98 16.38
N TYR A 222 -11.10 3.99 15.95
CA TYR A 222 -10.33 3.14 16.88
C TYR A 222 -8.92 3.65 17.13
N LEU A 223 -8.26 4.18 16.10
CA LEU A 223 -6.86 4.60 16.21
C LEU A 223 -6.73 6.11 16.46
N GLY A 224 -7.76 6.91 16.17
CA GLY A 224 -7.66 8.36 16.10
C GLY A 224 -6.76 8.81 14.95
N PHE A 225 -6.62 7.96 13.91
CA PHE A 225 -5.76 8.24 12.76
C PHE A 225 -6.50 9.00 11.67
N GLU A 226 -5.84 10.03 11.16
CA GLU A 226 -6.24 10.76 9.97
C GLU A 226 -5.00 11.23 9.20
N ALA A 227 -4.95 10.96 7.89
CA ALA A 227 -3.83 11.39 7.04
C ALA A 227 -3.78 12.93 6.95
N ARG A 228 -2.63 13.50 7.24
CA ARG A 228 -2.41 14.97 7.33
C ARG A 228 -1.82 15.56 6.07
N PHE A 229 -0.98 14.80 5.36
CA PHE A 229 -0.33 15.32 4.16
C PHE A 229 -1.27 15.28 2.96
N SER A 230 -1.35 16.39 2.23
CA SER A 230 -1.98 16.39 0.92
C SER A 230 -1.09 15.71 -0.11
N LEU A 231 -1.66 15.32 -1.27
CA LEU A 231 -0.89 14.72 -2.37
C LEU A 231 0.22 15.69 -2.82
N GLU A 232 -0.10 16.96 -2.93
CA GLU A 232 0.81 18.05 -3.35
C GLU A 232 2.01 18.20 -2.38
N GLN A 233 1.73 18.18 -1.08
CA GLN A 233 2.77 18.24 -0.05
C GLN A 233 3.68 17.02 -0.09
N GLY A 234 3.09 15.80 -0.15
CA GLY A 234 3.83 14.55 -0.20
C GLY A 234 4.70 14.43 -1.45
N ILE A 235 4.18 14.81 -2.64
CA ILE A 235 4.94 14.81 -3.90
C ILE A 235 6.10 15.79 -3.81
N ARG A 236 5.88 17.00 -3.31
CA ARG A 236 6.94 18.01 -3.13
C ARG A 236 8.06 17.50 -2.23
N LEU A 237 7.74 16.97 -1.06
CA LEU A 237 8.72 16.40 -0.13
C LEU A 237 9.47 15.21 -0.73
N THR A 238 8.78 14.36 -1.48
CA THR A 238 9.40 13.22 -2.15
C THR A 238 10.35 13.68 -3.26
N TRP A 239 9.96 14.69 -4.04
CA TRP A 239 10.79 15.26 -5.10
C TRP A 239 12.03 15.96 -4.54
N GLU A 240 11.88 16.79 -3.50
CA GLU A 240 13.01 17.44 -2.83
C GLU A 240 14.04 16.42 -2.31
N TRP A 241 13.56 15.34 -1.70
CA TRP A 241 14.42 14.24 -1.28
C TRP A 241 15.11 13.55 -2.47
N LEU A 242 14.35 13.24 -3.53
CA LEU A 242 14.87 12.51 -4.69
C LEU A 242 15.96 13.29 -5.44
N LYS A 243 15.85 14.62 -5.53
CA LYS A 243 16.84 15.47 -6.21
C LYS A 243 18.25 15.38 -5.61
N ILE A 244 18.35 15.15 -4.31
CA ILE A 244 19.64 15.09 -3.60
C ILE A 244 20.22 13.68 -3.48
N GLN A 245 19.50 12.65 -3.95
CA GLN A 245 20.05 11.29 -4.04
C GLN A 245 20.98 11.21 -5.27
N THR A 246 22.13 10.59 -5.12
CA THR A 246 23.10 10.34 -6.21
C THR A 246 22.69 9.15 -7.07
#